data_bb5e7297893355bad21d5cea4bec3967
#
_entry.id   bb5e7297893355bad21d5cea4bec3967
#
_cell.length_a   1.000
_cell.length_b   1.000
_cell.length_c   1.000
_cell.angle_alpha   90.00
_cell.angle_beta   90.00
_cell.angle_gamma   90.00
#
_symmetry.space_group_name_H-M   'P 1'
#
loop_
_entity.id
_entity.type
_entity.pdbx_description
1 polymer ?
#
loop_
_entity_poly.entity_id
_entity_poly.type
_entity_poly.pdbx_seq_one_letter_code
_entity_poly.pdbx_strand_id
1 'polypeptide(L)'
;MTRLTTALTAIALAFLTADAATASEEETVTMLLNQALAGMDGKEVNMVQVDVPAGFETPRHLHPGHMFMYVLEGAVEIDVDGQPTVQLAAGDAAYEIPGIPMIGRNLSATEGARLLIFALGDAGAPIELPAPE
;
A
#
# COMPACT_ATOMS: atom_id res chain seq x y z
N MET A 1 73.83 5.90 -27.36
CA MET A 1 72.46 5.68 -27.90
C MET A 1 71.59 5.06 -26.81
N THR A 2 70.90 5.88 -26.04
CA THR A 2 70.13 5.46 -24.90
C THR A 2 68.63 5.43 -25.30
N ARG A 3 68.01 4.25 -25.33
CA ARG A 3 66.57 4.11 -25.64
C ARG A 3 65.74 4.28 -24.36
N LEU A 4 64.94 5.31 -24.34
CA LEU A 4 63.97 5.55 -23.33
C LEU A 4 62.72 4.70 -23.64
N THR A 5 62.39 3.74 -22.79
CA THR A 5 61.15 2.97 -22.83
C THR A 5 60.09 3.63 -21.91
N THR A 6 59.09 4.22 -22.51
CA THR A 6 57.95 4.81 -21.80
C THR A 6 56.95 3.72 -21.45
N ALA A 7 56.78 3.43 -20.18
CA ALA A 7 55.74 2.51 -19.71
C ALA A 7 54.41 3.29 -19.55
N LEU A 8 53.41 2.89 -20.32
CA LEU A 8 52.01 3.38 -20.17
C LEU A 8 51.33 2.58 -19.09
N THR A 9 51.06 3.21 -17.94
CA THR A 9 50.25 2.61 -16.88
C THR A 9 48.76 2.89 -17.18
N ALA A 10 48.02 1.87 -17.56
CA ALA A 10 46.57 1.94 -17.72
C ALA A 10 45.91 1.86 -16.35
N ILE A 11 45.27 2.94 -15.91
CA ILE A 11 44.42 2.95 -14.70
C ILE A 11 43.04 2.47 -15.12
N ALA A 12 42.69 1.25 -14.71
CA ALA A 12 41.33 0.72 -14.85
C ALA A 12 40.42 1.32 -13.74
N LEU A 13 39.52 2.20 -14.14
CA LEU A 13 38.51 2.77 -13.27
C LEU A 13 37.38 1.73 -13.14
N ALA A 14 37.34 1.01 -12.01
CA ALA A 14 36.24 0.13 -11.68
C ALA A 14 35.05 0.97 -11.23
N PHE A 15 34.00 1.04 -12.06
CA PHE A 15 32.71 1.58 -11.65
C PHE A 15 32.03 0.54 -10.73
N LEU A 16 32.03 0.78 -9.41
CA LEU A 16 31.10 0.10 -8.50
C LEU A 16 29.71 0.66 -8.77
N THR A 17 28.89 -0.10 -9.48
CA THR A 17 27.44 0.11 -9.48
C THR A 17 26.92 -0.39 -8.14
N ALA A 18 26.66 0.52 -7.21
CA ALA A 18 25.88 0.22 -6.03
C ALA A 18 24.44 -0.04 -6.50
N ASP A 19 24.01 -1.30 -6.52
CA ASP A 19 22.59 -1.64 -6.55
C ASP A 19 22.00 -1.11 -5.25
N ALA A 20 21.35 0.05 -5.32
CA ALA A 20 20.46 0.51 -4.28
C ALA A 20 19.24 -0.44 -4.32
N ALA A 21 19.25 -1.46 -3.46
CA ALA A 21 18.03 -2.17 -3.14
C ALA A 21 17.06 -1.13 -2.55
N THR A 22 16.11 -0.67 -3.38
CA THR A 22 14.97 0.11 -2.90
C THR A 22 14.16 -0.83 -2.03
N ALA A 23 14.29 -0.70 -0.69
CA ALA A 23 13.30 -1.24 0.22
C ALA A 23 11.95 -0.64 -0.25
N SER A 24 10.97 -1.48 -0.57
CA SER A 24 9.62 -1.00 -0.82
C SER A 24 9.15 -0.32 0.46
N GLU A 25 8.82 0.97 0.37
CA GLU A 25 8.23 1.68 1.49
C GLU A 25 6.91 0.96 1.84
N GLU A 26 6.64 0.80 3.14
CA GLU A 26 5.39 0.24 3.63
C GLU A 26 4.33 1.33 3.69
N GLU A 27 3.05 0.93 3.59
CA GLU A 27 1.95 1.87 3.78
C GLU A 27 1.92 2.38 5.22
N THR A 28 1.43 3.61 5.40
CA THR A 28 1.26 4.21 6.72
C THR A 28 -0.21 4.36 7.04
N VAL A 29 -0.66 3.72 8.11
CA VAL A 29 -2.05 3.80 8.60
C VAL A 29 -2.11 4.72 9.80
N THR A 30 -2.87 5.81 9.69
CA THR A 30 -3.09 6.80 10.75
C THR A 30 -4.53 6.70 11.25
N MET A 31 -4.73 6.34 12.52
CA MET A 31 -6.05 6.35 13.17
C MET A 31 -6.50 7.79 13.39
N LEU A 32 -7.63 8.16 12.78
CA LEU A 32 -8.23 9.49 12.92
C LEU A 32 -9.35 9.49 13.98
N LEU A 33 -10.13 8.41 14.04
CA LEU A 33 -11.23 8.25 14.98
C LEU A 33 -11.47 6.77 15.24
N ASN A 34 -11.67 6.42 16.51
CA ASN A 34 -12.28 5.15 16.92
C ASN A 34 -13.52 5.50 17.76
N GLN A 35 -14.68 5.02 17.35
CA GLN A 35 -15.94 5.38 17.99
C GLN A 35 -16.88 4.19 18.11
N ALA A 36 -17.25 3.84 19.35
CA ALA A 36 -18.35 2.92 19.60
C ALA A 36 -19.67 3.51 19.09
N LEU A 37 -20.52 2.68 18.49
CA LEU A 37 -21.75 3.12 17.84
C LEU A 37 -22.92 3.07 18.82
N ALA A 38 -23.57 4.21 19.04
CA ALA A 38 -24.77 4.28 19.86
C ALA A 38 -25.92 3.46 19.24
N GLY A 39 -26.53 2.57 20.05
CA GLY A 39 -27.61 1.70 19.59
C GLY A 39 -27.17 0.48 18.76
N MET A 40 -25.87 0.24 18.66
CA MET A 40 -25.29 -0.94 18.01
C MET A 40 -24.28 -1.59 18.97
N ASP A 41 -24.78 -2.31 19.96
CA ASP A 41 -23.96 -2.90 21.01
C ASP A 41 -22.83 -3.78 20.45
N GLY A 42 -21.62 -3.56 20.95
CA GLY A 42 -20.42 -4.30 20.52
C GLY A 42 -19.89 -3.92 19.13
N LYS A 43 -20.40 -2.84 18.53
CA LYS A 43 -19.90 -2.33 17.23
C LYS A 43 -19.19 -1.00 17.38
N GLU A 44 -18.19 -0.81 16.54
CA GLU A 44 -17.47 0.45 16.43
C GLU A 44 -17.15 0.79 14.97
N VAL A 45 -16.86 2.04 14.72
CA VAL A 45 -16.26 2.52 13.47
C VAL A 45 -14.84 2.99 13.76
N ASN A 46 -13.92 2.59 12.90
CA ASN A 46 -12.58 3.12 12.82
C ASN A 46 -12.47 3.96 11.56
N MET A 47 -12.11 5.23 11.71
CA MET A 47 -11.78 6.10 10.58
C MET A 47 -10.28 6.22 10.51
N VAL A 48 -9.69 5.79 9.40
CA VAL A 48 -8.24 5.82 9.20
C VAL A 48 -7.89 6.50 7.89
N GLN A 49 -6.75 7.19 7.89
CA GLN A 49 -6.07 7.62 6.69
C GLN A 49 -4.97 6.62 6.37
N VAL A 50 -4.87 6.22 5.11
CA VAL A 50 -3.82 5.34 4.62
C VAL A 50 -3.03 6.08 3.56
N ASP A 51 -1.73 6.26 3.81
CA ASP A 51 -0.77 6.78 2.83
C ASP A 51 -0.07 5.58 2.19
N VAL A 52 -0.30 5.41 0.89
CA VAL A 52 0.15 4.24 0.11
C VAL A 52 1.32 4.67 -0.76
N PRO A 53 2.54 4.16 -0.55
CA PRO A 53 3.71 4.51 -1.35
C PRO A 53 3.55 4.18 -2.84
N ALA A 54 4.37 4.83 -3.66
CA ALA A 54 4.45 4.53 -5.09
C ALA A 54 4.81 3.06 -5.32
N GLY A 55 4.10 2.39 -6.23
CA GLY A 55 4.33 1.00 -6.59
C GLY A 55 4.05 -0.03 -5.49
N PHE A 56 3.46 0.38 -4.37
CA PHE A 56 3.12 -0.53 -3.27
C PHE A 56 1.97 -1.47 -3.65
N GLU A 57 2.10 -2.71 -3.22
CA GLU A 57 1.05 -3.73 -3.29
C GLU A 57 0.91 -4.35 -1.89
N THR A 58 -0.34 -4.45 -1.40
CA THR A 58 -0.60 -5.11 -0.12
C THR A 58 -0.32 -6.60 -0.21
N PRO A 59 0.09 -7.24 0.89
CA PRO A 59 -0.09 -8.68 1.01
C PRO A 59 -1.56 -9.06 0.80
N ARG A 60 -1.82 -10.30 0.41
CA ARG A 60 -3.18 -10.81 0.30
C ARG A 60 -3.82 -10.84 1.69
N HIS A 61 -4.93 -10.14 1.86
CA HIS A 61 -5.59 -9.93 3.15
C HIS A 61 -7.12 -9.96 2.99
N LEU A 62 -7.83 -9.88 4.11
CA LEU A 62 -9.28 -9.69 4.17
C LEU A 62 -9.63 -8.76 5.32
N HIS A 63 -10.81 -8.16 5.26
CA HIS A 63 -11.35 -7.33 6.32
C HIS A 63 -12.44 -8.09 7.08
N PRO A 64 -12.36 -8.22 8.43
CA PRO A 64 -13.41 -8.88 9.20
C PRO A 64 -14.71 -8.05 9.29
N GLY A 65 -14.63 -6.73 9.10
CA GLY A 65 -15.74 -5.79 9.08
C GLY A 65 -16.01 -5.18 7.72
N HIS A 66 -17.01 -4.33 7.64
CA HIS A 66 -17.36 -3.56 6.44
C HIS A 66 -16.35 -2.44 6.22
N MET A 67 -15.84 -2.29 5.01
CA MET A 67 -14.93 -1.23 4.63
C MET A 67 -15.57 -0.29 3.63
N PHE A 68 -15.45 1.01 3.88
CA PHE A 68 -15.85 2.07 2.97
C PHE A 68 -14.61 2.91 2.69
N MET A 69 -14.20 2.95 1.44
CA MET A 69 -12.99 3.65 0.99
C MET A 69 -13.36 4.88 0.19
N TYR A 70 -12.61 5.96 0.40
CA TYR A 70 -12.64 7.16 -0.45
C TYR A 70 -11.21 7.53 -0.84
N VAL A 71 -10.94 7.72 -2.11
CA VAL A 71 -9.61 8.13 -2.60
C VAL A 71 -9.48 9.63 -2.50
N LEU A 72 -8.56 10.10 -1.66
CA LEU A 72 -8.24 11.51 -1.47
C LEU A 72 -7.25 12.01 -2.52
N GLU A 73 -6.23 11.22 -2.82
CA GLU A 73 -5.15 11.55 -3.75
C GLU A 73 -4.67 10.30 -4.48
N GLY A 74 -4.23 10.46 -5.73
CA GLY A 74 -3.67 9.39 -6.54
C GLY A 74 -4.71 8.45 -7.13
N ALA A 75 -4.32 7.21 -7.40
CA ALA A 75 -5.19 6.16 -7.91
C ALA A 75 -4.73 4.79 -7.42
N VAL A 76 -5.69 3.94 -7.08
CA VAL A 76 -5.46 2.58 -6.60
C VAL A 76 -6.26 1.57 -7.40
N GLU A 77 -5.82 0.33 -7.37
CA GLU A 77 -6.52 -0.82 -7.89
C GLU A 77 -6.86 -1.78 -6.76
N ILE A 78 -8.09 -2.27 -6.74
CA ILE A 78 -8.57 -3.26 -5.78
C ILE A 78 -8.96 -4.51 -6.54
N ASP A 79 -8.31 -5.62 -6.19
CA ASP A 79 -8.53 -6.94 -6.77
C ASP A 79 -9.13 -7.86 -5.70
N VAL A 80 -10.45 -8.07 -5.76
CA VAL A 80 -11.23 -8.85 -4.80
C VAL A 80 -11.56 -10.20 -5.41
N ASP A 81 -11.34 -11.28 -4.68
CA ASP A 81 -11.64 -12.63 -5.14
C ASP A 81 -13.08 -12.77 -5.64
N GLY A 82 -13.19 -13.30 -6.85
CA GLY A 82 -14.49 -13.57 -7.49
C GLY A 82 -15.25 -12.32 -7.98
N GLN A 83 -14.61 -11.14 -7.95
CA GLN A 83 -15.18 -9.90 -8.45
C GLN A 83 -14.30 -9.32 -9.58
N PRO A 84 -14.86 -8.46 -10.44
CA PRO A 84 -14.03 -7.70 -11.37
C PRO A 84 -13.07 -6.78 -10.61
N THR A 85 -11.83 -6.69 -11.06
CA THR A 85 -10.85 -5.72 -10.57
C THR A 85 -11.35 -4.29 -10.81
N VAL A 86 -11.23 -3.43 -9.80
CA VAL A 86 -11.71 -2.05 -9.84
C VAL A 86 -10.55 -1.08 -9.70
N GLN A 87 -10.50 -0.06 -10.55
CA GLN A 87 -9.57 1.06 -10.43
C GLN A 87 -10.32 2.29 -9.92
N LEU A 88 -9.75 2.96 -8.92
CA LEU A 88 -10.33 4.13 -8.24
C LEU A 88 -9.32 5.26 -8.29
N ALA A 89 -9.76 6.44 -8.69
CA ALA A 89 -8.99 7.67 -8.70
C ALA A 89 -9.49 8.63 -7.60
N ALA A 90 -8.76 9.73 -7.37
CA ALA A 90 -9.15 10.77 -6.42
C ALA A 90 -10.60 11.23 -6.68
N GLY A 91 -11.43 11.17 -5.63
CA GLY A 91 -12.87 11.46 -5.68
C GLY A 91 -13.77 10.23 -5.81
N ASP A 92 -13.22 9.05 -6.11
CA ASP A 92 -13.97 7.80 -6.16
C ASP A 92 -14.12 7.17 -4.78
N ALA A 93 -15.18 6.39 -4.62
CA ALA A 93 -15.46 5.62 -3.41
C ALA A 93 -15.78 4.16 -3.75
N ALA A 94 -15.46 3.26 -2.82
CA ALA A 94 -15.78 1.85 -2.92
C ALA A 94 -16.26 1.27 -1.58
N TYR A 95 -16.94 0.15 -1.68
CA TYR A 95 -17.33 -0.70 -0.56
C TYR A 95 -16.72 -2.08 -0.71
N GLU A 96 -16.12 -2.58 0.36
CA GLU A 96 -15.51 -3.91 0.41
C GLU A 96 -16.28 -4.80 1.37
N ILE A 97 -16.67 -5.98 0.86
CA ILE A 97 -17.49 -6.94 1.60
C ILE A 97 -16.61 -7.68 2.63
N PRO A 98 -17.07 -7.85 3.88
CA PRO A 98 -16.32 -8.58 4.88
C PRO A 98 -15.94 -10.00 4.47
N GLY A 99 -14.75 -10.44 4.87
CA GLY A 99 -14.29 -11.82 4.78
C GLY A 99 -13.88 -12.31 3.39
N ILE A 100 -13.87 -11.44 2.39
CA ILE A 100 -13.42 -11.81 1.04
C ILE A 100 -11.96 -11.39 0.85
N PRO A 101 -11.05 -12.31 0.48
CA PRO A 101 -9.66 -11.98 0.23
C PRO A 101 -9.47 -11.00 -0.93
N MET A 102 -8.48 -10.12 -0.77
CA MET A 102 -8.17 -9.09 -1.75
C MET A 102 -6.70 -8.69 -1.74
N ILE A 103 -6.32 -7.93 -2.78
CA ILE A 103 -5.04 -7.24 -2.91
C ILE A 103 -5.33 -5.81 -3.36
N GLY A 104 -4.71 -4.82 -2.71
CA GLY A 104 -4.73 -3.42 -3.11
C GLY A 104 -3.40 -3.02 -3.74
N ARG A 105 -3.42 -2.16 -4.77
CA ARG A 105 -2.21 -1.67 -5.44
C ARG A 105 -2.27 -0.18 -5.67
N ASN A 106 -1.15 0.52 -5.47
CA ASN A 106 -1.00 1.87 -6.01
C ASN A 106 -0.67 1.76 -7.51
N LEU A 107 -1.47 2.41 -8.35
CA LEU A 107 -1.28 2.36 -9.81
C LEU A 107 -0.07 3.19 -10.30
N SER A 108 0.45 4.11 -9.49
CA SER A 108 1.60 4.92 -9.83
C SER A 108 2.90 4.28 -9.33
N ALA A 109 3.90 4.20 -10.20
CA ALA A 109 5.26 3.77 -9.84
C ALA A 109 6.10 4.91 -9.24
N THR A 110 5.62 6.15 -9.25
CA THR A 110 6.41 7.34 -8.88
C THR A 110 5.74 8.23 -7.85
N GLU A 111 4.42 8.11 -7.64
CA GLU A 111 3.67 8.97 -6.74
C GLU A 111 2.83 8.13 -5.76
N GLY A 112 2.74 8.60 -4.50
CA GLY A 112 1.89 7.99 -3.49
C GLY A 112 0.40 8.20 -3.77
N ALA A 113 -0.42 7.38 -3.12
CA ALA A 113 -1.87 7.59 -3.04
C ALA A 113 -2.26 7.80 -1.58
N ARG A 114 -3.40 8.44 -1.35
CA ARG A 114 -3.97 8.67 -0.02
C ARG A 114 -5.43 8.29 0.01
N LEU A 115 -5.79 7.46 0.98
CA LEU A 115 -7.13 6.94 1.15
C LEU A 115 -7.71 7.37 2.49
N LEU A 116 -9.02 7.59 2.54
CA LEU A 116 -9.80 7.67 3.76
C LEU A 116 -10.65 6.41 3.85
N ILE A 117 -10.57 5.69 4.96
CA ILE A 117 -11.26 4.43 5.16
C ILE A 117 -12.11 4.50 6.43
N PHE A 118 -13.35 4.01 6.32
CA PHE A 118 -14.24 3.74 7.45
C PHE A 118 -14.41 2.23 7.57
N ALA A 119 -13.90 1.66 8.65
CA ALA A 119 -14.07 0.26 8.99
C ALA A 119 -15.12 0.10 10.06
N LEU A 120 -16.25 -0.53 9.72
CA LEU A 120 -17.35 -0.82 10.64
C LEU A 120 -17.34 -2.30 11.00
N GLY A 121 -17.13 -2.63 12.28
CA GLY A 121 -17.03 -4.01 12.72
C GLY A 121 -17.25 -4.19 14.21
N ASP A 122 -16.84 -5.36 14.70
CA ASP A 122 -16.86 -5.66 16.13
C ASP A 122 -15.82 -4.82 16.87
N ALA A 123 -16.21 -4.32 18.05
CA ALA A 123 -15.34 -3.50 18.86
C ALA A 123 -14.06 -4.26 19.24
N GLY A 124 -12.90 -3.63 18.97
CA GLY A 124 -11.58 -4.21 19.20
C GLY A 124 -11.11 -5.23 18.16
N ALA A 125 -11.90 -5.49 17.10
CA ALA A 125 -11.45 -6.33 16.01
C ALA A 125 -10.36 -5.60 15.17
N PRO A 126 -9.39 -6.34 14.61
CA PRO A 126 -8.43 -5.76 13.69
C PRO A 126 -9.14 -5.28 12.40
N ILE A 127 -8.59 -4.24 11.77
CA ILE A 127 -9.15 -3.72 10.50
C ILE A 127 -8.90 -4.72 9.36
N GLU A 128 -7.76 -5.40 9.38
CA GLU A 128 -7.42 -6.42 8.40
C GLU A 128 -6.81 -7.68 9.05
N LEU A 129 -6.90 -8.78 8.34
CA LEU A 129 -6.31 -10.07 8.69
C LEU A 129 -5.61 -10.67 7.47
N PRO A 130 -4.51 -11.40 7.65
CA PRO A 130 -3.94 -12.20 6.55
C PRO A 130 -5.00 -13.14 5.98
N ALA A 131 -5.11 -13.19 4.66
CA ALA A 131 -5.99 -14.13 4.00
C ALA A 131 -5.31 -15.52 3.92
N PRO A 132 -6.07 -16.62 4.01
CA PRO A 132 -5.54 -17.95 3.76
C PRO A 132 -5.08 -18.07 2.29
N GLU A 133 -4.07 -18.95 2.06
CA GLU A 133 -3.59 -19.32 0.73
C GLU A 133 -4.64 -20.10 -0.07
#